data_19c4bcffc34bdccf46727886d402fc4c
#
_entry.id   19c4bcffc34bdccf46727886d402fc4c
#
_cell.length_a   1.000
_cell.length_b   1.000
_cell.length_c   1.000
_cell.angle_alpha   90.00
_cell.angle_beta   90.00
_cell.angle_gamma   90.00
#
_symmetry.space_group_name_H-M   'P 1'
#
loop_
_entity.id
_entity.type
_entity.pdbx_description
1 polymer ?
#
loop_
_entity_poly.entity_id
_entity_poly.type
_entity_poly.pdbx_seq_one_letter_code
_entity_poly.pdbx_strand_id
1 'polypeptide(L)'
;METIMPQGFATYSEVSLRAFKFNPKSQEVIDKKQEILRSISEHHGATPTSVLFYGFSPMMLGAKYKQIAVTGITPDTKKFLDSTGVKYVYIAETELKEYKKQFNWVVATDEYFTFAGSEQEQLDKIQSVSELARDVIVTTLRDYKNQDFRDREFSQPLAVHAHNDTKLFLEYHHYDYSDRNSWSTTVYEMHGANAVTIGPFARRSMFFKQMAKFSIDAGAKSFYVHKNLMYKSLIKKNYEHVISISF
;
A
#
# COMPACT_ATOMS: atom_id res chain seq x y z
N MET A 1 23.31 -11.97 9.83
CA MET A 1 22.00 -11.60 9.22
C MET A 1 21.41 -10.54 10.11
N GLU A 2 21.41 -9.27 9.67
CA GLU A 2 20.80 -8.19 10.45
C GLU A 2 19.28 -8.31 10.34
N THR A 3 18.62 -8.52 11.45
CA THR A 3 17.15 -8.45 11.53
C THR A 3 16.76 -7.01 11.71
N ILE A 4 16.16 -6.41 10.69
CA ILE A 4 15.59 -5.06 10.80
C ILE A 4 14.34 -5.16 11.67
N MET A 5 14.31 -4.40 12.77
CA MET A 5 13.16 -4.36 13.69
C MET A 5 11.89 -3.94 12.94
N PRO A 6 10.73 -4.52 13.26
CA PRO A 6 9.49 -4.22 12.56
C PRO A 6 9.10 -2.75 12.77
N GLN A 7 9.01 -2.01 11.68
CA GLN A 7 8.60 -0.60 11.66
C GLN A 7 7.26 -0.40 10.92
N GLY A 8 6.44 -1.43 10.89
CA GLY A 8 5.12 -1.35 10.30
C GLY A 8 5.13 -1.14 8.77
N PHE A 9 4.12 -0.43 8.28
CA PHE A 9 3.87 -0.25 6.86
C PHE A 9 4.99 0.55 6.15
N ALA A 10 5.63 1.51 6.80
CA ALA A 10 6.69 2.31 6.19
C ALA A 10 7.87 1.45 5.72
N THR A 11 8.33 0.51 6.55
CA THR A 11 9.42 -0.42 6.19
C THR A 11 8.99 -1.41 5.10
N TYR A 12 7.76 -1.91 5.13
CA TYR A 12 7.22 -2.76 4.06
C TYR A 12 7.17 -2.00 2.72
N SER A 13 6.73 -0.76 2.75
CA SER A 13 6.67 0.12 1.59
C SER A 13 8.06 0.42 1.00
N GLU A 14 9.10 0.48 1.82
CA GLU A 14 10.49 0.62 1.36
C GLU A 14 10.97 -0.62 0.59
N VAL A 15 10.53 -1.83 0.97
CA VAL A 15 10.82 -3.04 0.18
C VAL A 15 10.21 -2.93 -1.22
N SER A 16 8.99 -2.41 -1.31
CA SER A 16 8.33 -2.11 -2.60
C SER A 16 9.14 -1.11 -3.42
N LEU A 17 9.71 -0.07 -2.81
CA LEU A 17 10.62 0.86 -3.48
C LEU A 17 11.87 0.15 -4.00
N ARG A 18 12.47 -0.74 -3.21
CA ARG A 18 13.68 -1.48 -3.65
C ARG A 18 13.39 -2.36 -4.88
N ALA A 19 12.24 -3.03 -4.90
CA ALA A 19 11.80 -3.79 -6.08
C ALA A 19 11.57 -2.87 -7.30
N PHE A 20 10.97 -1.70 -7.10
CA PHE A 20 10.75 -0.71 -8.15
C PHE A 20 12.06 -0.16 -8.71
N LYS A 21 13.00 0.22 -7.87
CA LYS A 21 14.33 0.75 -8.30
C LYS A 21 15.12 -0.26 -9.12
N PHE A 22 15.01 -1.54 -8.79
CA PHE A 22 15.68 -2.60 -9.51
C PHE A 22 15.00 -2.95 -10.84
N ASN A 23 13.74 -2.61 -11.04
CA ASN A 23 12.96 -2.98 -12.21
C ASN A 23 13.35 -2.12 -13.44
N PRO A 24 13.90 -2.71 -14.53
CA PRO A 24 14.24 -1.97 -15.73
C PRO A 24 13.00 -1.41 -16.47
N LYS A 25 11.81 -1.93 -16.15
CA LYS A 25 10.52 -1.50 -16.70
C LYS A 25 9.78 -0.57 -15.75
N SER A 26 10.51 0.18 -14.94
CA SER A 26 9.91 1.09 -13.95
C SER A 26 8.93 2.10 -14.56
N GLN A 27 9.19 2.57 -15.81
CA GLN A 27 8.27 3.47 -16.50
C GLN A 27 6.94 2.80 -16.84
N GLU A 28 6.95 1.53 -17.31
CA GLU A 28 5.71 0.78 -17.56
C GLU A 28 4.90 0.59 -16.26
N VAL A 29 5.60 0.44 -15.13
CA VAL A 29 4.95 0.34 -13.81
C VAL A 29 4.28 1.67 -13.46
N ILE A 30 4.95 2.79 -13.65
CA ILE A 30 4.37 4.13 -13.43
C ILE A 30 3.11 4.30 -14.28
N ASP A 31 3.20 4.04 -15.59
CA ASP A 31 2.11 4.25 -16.54
C ASP A 31 0.86 3.43 -16.17
N LYS A 32 1.04 2.15 -15.83
CA LYS A 32 -0.06 1.28 -15.37
C LYS A 32 -0.70 1.76 -14.06
N LYS A 33 0.13 2.25 -13.12
CA LYS A 33 -0.38 2.78 -11.85
C LYS A 33 -1.12 4.12 -12.05
N GLN A 34 -0.65 4.96 -12.98
CA GLN A 34 -1.34 6.19 -13.38
C GLN A 34 -2.67 5.92 -14.07
N GLU A 35 -2.78 4.85 -14.86
CA GLU A 35 -4.03 4.43 -15.49
C GLU A 35 -5.11 4.10 -14.43
N ILE A 36 -4.73 3.44 -13.32
CA ILE A 36 -5.65 3.19 -12.21
C ILE A 36 -6.21 4.50 -11.67
N LEU A 37 -5.36 5.49 -11.37
CA LEU A 37 -5.81 6.79 -10.84
C LEU A 37 -6.70 7.54 -11.84
N ARG A 38 -6.39 7.46 -13.13
CA ARG A 38 -7.21 8.05 -14.18
C ARG A 38 -8.60 7.42 -14.23
N SER A 39 -8.67 6.10 -14.24
CA SER A 39 -9.95 5.37 -14.24
C SER A 39 -10.81 5.68 -13.02
N ILE A 40 -10.18 5.87 -11.84
CA ILE A 40 -10.89 6.31 -10.64
C ILE A 40 -11.38 7.76 -10.79
N SER A 41 -10.57 8.65 -11.39
CA SER A 41 -10.97 10.04 -11.68
C SER A 41 -12.19 10.10 -12.61
N GLU A 42 -12.20 9.27 -13.63
CA GLU A 42 -13.33 9.15 -14.56
C GLU A 42 -14.58 8.64 -13.85
N HIS A 43 -14.43 7.61 -12.99
CA HIS A 43 -15.54 7.07 -12.21
C HIS A 43 -16.18 8.12 -11.28
N HIS A 44 -15.38 8.95 -10.64
CA HIS A 44 -15.87 10.00 -9.74
C HIS A 44 -16.18 11.34 -10.44
N GLY A 45 -15.92 11.44 -11.75
CA GLY A 45 -16.13 12.68 -12.51
C GLY A 45 -15.25 13.85 -12.05
N ALA A 46 -14.14 13.58 -11.33
CA ALA A 46 -13.29 14.62 -10.76
C ALA A 46 -11.82 14.21 -10.74
N THR A 47 -10.94 15.11 -11.16
CA THR A 47 -9.49 14.95 -11.02
C THR A 47 -9.03 15.65 -9.74
N PRO A 48 -8.33 14.97 -8.82
CA PRO A 48 -7.88 15.58 -7.58
C PRO A 48 -6.81 16.64 -7.85
N THR A 49 -6.83 17.72 -7.08
CA THR A 49 -5.78 18.74 -7.08
C THR A 49 -4.75 18.53 -5.98
N SER A 50 -5.15 17.89 -4.88
CA SER A 50 -4.30 17.56 -3.75
C SER A 50 -4.44 16.09 -3.39
N VAL A 51 -3.31 15.38 -3.25
CA VAL A 51 -3.28 13.95 -2.95
C VAL A 51 -2.26 13.66 -1.85
N LEU A 52 -2.68 12.90 -0.84
CA LEU A 52 -1.80 12.33 0.17
C LEU A 52 -1.55 10.85 -0.15
N PHE A 53 -0.29 10.44 -0.17
CA PHE A 53 0.11 9.04 -0.31
C PHE A 53 0.62 8.49 1.03
N TYR A 54 0.13 7.32 1.41
CA TYR A 54 0.70 6.50 2.48
C TYR A 54 1.75 5.55 1.90
N GLY A 55 3.00 5.72 2.35
CA GLY A 55 4.13 4.94 1.85
C GLY A 55 4.55 5.33 0.43
N PHE A 56 5.51 4.58 -0.12
CA PHE A 56 5.93 4.72 -1.50
C PHE A 56 4.90 4.13 -2.46
N SER A 57 4.52 4.90 -3.46
CA SER A 57 3.73 4.42 -4.59
C SER A 57 4.28 4.98 -5.90
N PRO A 58 4.52 4.15 -6.94
CA PRO A 58 4.89 4.65 -8.26
C PRO A 58 3.86 5.62 -8.85
N MET A 59 2.63 5.62 -8.34
CA MET A 59 1.57 6.56 -8.74
C MET A 59 1.98 8.03 -8.57
N MET A 60 2.83 8.34 -7.57
CA MET A 60 3.28 9.70 -7.32
C MET A 60 4.30 10.20 -8.34
N LEU A 61 5.06 9.30 -8.99
CA LEU A 61 6.15 9.68 -9.88
C LEU A 61 5.69 10.23 -11.23
N GLY A 62 4.48 9.90 -11.68
CA GLY A 62 3.89 10.43 -12.91
C GLY A 62 2.74 11.42 -12.67
N ALA A 63 2.51 11.78 -11.41
CA ALA A 63 1.34 12.56 -11.01
C ALA A 63 1.49 14.04 -11.38
N LYS A 64 0.44 14.60 -12.01
CA LYS A 64 0.33 16.04 -12.35
C LYS A 64 -0.63 16.75 -11.39
N TYR A 65 -0.51 16.47 -10.09
CA TYR A 65 -1.31 17.14 -9.07
C TYR A 65 -0.67 18.47 -8.66
N LYS A 66 -1.49 19.44 -8.25
CA LYS A 66 -0.99 20.72 -7.73
C LYS A 66 -0.25 20.56 -6.42
N GLN A 67 -0.73 19.62 -5.60
CA GLN A 67 -0.14 19.32 -4.29
C GLN A 67 -0.05 17.81 -4.11
N ILE A 68 1.15 17.33 -3.84
CA ILE A 68 1.43 15.95 -3.42
C ILE A 68 1.96 16.01 -1.99
N ALA A 69 1.38 15.22 -1.11
CA ALA A 69 1.88 14.96 0.22
C ALA A 69 2.20 13.48 0.40
N VAL A 70 3.15 13.16 1.26
CA VAL A 70 3.58 11.78 1.54
C VAL A 70 3.76 11.62 3.04
N THR A 71 3.28 10.51 3.56
CA THR A 71 3.45 10.10 4.96
C THR A 71 3.81 8.61 5.04
N GLY A 72 4.23 8.13 6.22
CA GLY A 72 4.53 6.71 6.43
C GLY A 72 5.65 6.20 5.52
N ILE A 73 6.73 6.97 5.38
CA ILE A 73 7.91 6.61 4.59
C ILE A 73 9.18 6.62 5.45
N THR A 74 10.14 5.78 5.08
CA THR A 74 11.46 5.75 5.69
C THR A 74 12.38 6.87 5.16
N PRO A 75 13.49 7.18 5.85
CA PRO A 75 14.49 8.13 5.36
C PRO A 75 15.05 7.76 3.97
N ASP A 76 15.23 6.46 3.68
CA ASP A 76 15.72 6.00 2.38
C ASP A 76 14.68 6.22 1.26
N THR A 77 13.40 6.01 1.58
CA THR A 77 12.31 6.35 0.65
C THR A 77 12.26 7.85 0.39
N LYS A 78 12.40 8.67 1.44
CA LYS A 78 12.46 10.13 1.30
C LYS A 78 13.62 10.56 0.41
N LYS A 79 14.82 10.05 0.67
CA LYS A 79 16.02 10.34 -0.15
C LYS A 79 15.83 9.99 -1.63
N PHE A 80 15.17 8.86 -1.90
CA PHE A 80 14.83 8.50 -3.27
C PHE A 80 13.87 9.51 -3.90
N LEU A 81 12.77 9.84 -3.24
CA LEU A 81 11.79 10.81 -3.76
C LEU A 81 12.43 12.17 -4.05
N ASP A 82 13.30 12.64 -3.16
CA ASP A 82 14.05 13.89 -3.34
C ASP A 82 14.92 13.83 -4.63
N SER A 83 15.40 12.66 -5.02
CA SER A 83 16.21 12.47 -6.24
C SER A 83 15.39 12.40 -7.54
N THR A 84 14.08 12.20 -7.47
CA THR A 84 13.22 12.03 -8.67
C THR A 84 12.73 13.33 -9.28
N GLY A 85 12.91 14.47 -8.58
CA GLY A 85 12.37 15.75 -8.99
C GLY A 85 10.86 15.93 -8.76
N VAL A 86 10.18 14.95 -8.17
CA VAL A 86 8.79 15.08 -7.74
C VAL A 86 8.70 16.10 -6.61
N LYS A 87 7.88 17.13 -6.80
CA LYS A 87 7.61 18.12 -5.75
C LYS A 87 6.56 17.57 -4.80
N TYR A 88 6.91 17.33 -3.56
CA TYR A 88 6.01 16.85 -2.53
C TYR A 88 6.28 17.50 -1.17
N VAL A 89 5.31 17.38 -0.26
CA VAL A 89 5.46 17.75 1.15
C VAL A 89 5.48 16.45 1.96
N TYR A 90 6.51 16.26 2.77
CA TYR A 90 6.52 15.18 3.76
C TYR A 90 5.76 15.63 5.01
N ILE A 91 4.85 14.79 5.48
CA ILE A 91 4.08 15.00 6.71
C ILE A 91 4.36 13.83 7.64
N ALA A 92 4.86 14.11 8.84
CA ALA A 92 5.04 13.08 9.85
C ALA A 92 3.67 12.53 10.30
N GLU A 93 3.60 11.23 10.60
CA GLU A 93 2.34 10.60 11.01
C GLU A 93 1.72 11.27 12.25
N THR A 94 2.56 11.80 13.16
CA THR A 94 2.14 12.54 14.35
C THR A 94 1.47 13.88 14.05
N GLU A 95 1.74 14.46 12.87
CA GLU A 95 1.21 15.75 12.42
C GLU A 95 -0.07 15.62 11.60
N LEU A 96 -0.42 14.42 11.14
CA LEU A 96 -1.56 14.19 10.24
C LEU A 96 -2.88 14.74 10.77
N LYS A 97 -3.10 14.73 12.09
CA LYS A 97 -4.30 15.26 12.73
C LYS A 97 -4.58 16.75 12.41
N GLU A 98 -3.54 17.49 12.00
CA GLU A 98 -3.64 18.92 11.65
C GLU A 98 -4.16 19.13 10.22
N TYR A 99 -4.22 18.06 9.41
CA TYR A 99 -4.56 18.08 8.00
C TYR A 99 -5.97 17.55 7.69
N LYS A 100 -6.92 17.67 8.63
CA LYS A 100 -8.30 17.19 8.45
C LYS A 100 -8.96 17.78 7.21
N LYS A 101 -9.49 16.88 6.35
CA LYS A 101 -10.20 17.22 5.10
C LYS A 101 -9.41 18.12 4.12
N GLN A 102 -8.08 18.12 4.21
CA GLN A 102 -7.26 18.97 3.36
C GLN A 102 -6.92 18.34 2.00
N PHE A 103 -6.94 17.02 1.90
CA PHE A 103 -6.61 16.32 0.67
C PHE A 103 -7.88 15.93 -0.08
N ASN A 104 -7.94 16.24 -1.39
CA ASN A 104 -9.01 15.71 -2.24
C ASN A 104 -9.00 14.17 -2.16
N TRP A 105 -7.85 13.57 -2.37
CA TRP A 105 -7.69 12.13 -2.31
C TRP A 105 -6.61 11.71 -1.31
N VAL A 106 -6.86 10.56 -0.69
CA VAL A 106 -5.85 9.83 0.09
C VAL A 106 -5.64 8.47 -0.56
N VAL A 107 -4.40 8.15 -0.89
CA VAL A 107 -4.00 6.90 -1.56
C VAL A 107 -3.23 6.03 -0.57
N ALA A 108 -3.81 4.90 -0.20
CA ALA A 108 -3.28 3.94 0.77
C ALA A 108 -3.33 2.52 0.17
N THR A 109 -2.41 2.23 -0.76
CA THR A 109 -2.33 0.95 -1.49
C THR A 109 -1.50 -0.10 -0.77
N ASP A 110 -1.21 -1.24 -1.43
CA ASP A 110 -0.44 -2.37 -0.88
C ASP A 110 -1.04 -2.93 0.41
N GLU A 111 -2.39 -3.04 0.44
CA GLU A 111 -3.15 -3.57 1.57
C GLU A 111 -2.87 -2.83 2.90
N TYR A 112 -2.67 -1.51 2.86
CA TYR A 112 -2.32 -0.67 4.02
C TYR A 112 -3.15 -0.99 5.28
N PHE A 113 -4.47 -1.17 5.14
CA PHE A 113 -5.37 -1.41 6.26
C PHE A 113 -5.25 -2.81 6.87
N THR A 114 -4.52 -3.72 6.26
CA THR A 114 -4.24 -5.03 6.84
C THR A 114 -3.04 -5.03 7.79
N PHE A 115 -2.22 -3.97 7.80
CA PHE A 115 -1.11 -3.80 8.75
C PHE A 115 -1.63 -3.39 10.13
N ALA A 116 -2.28 -4.31 10.81
CA ALA A 116 -2.94 -4.12 12.10
C ALA A 116 -2.88 -5.41 12.92
N GLY A 117 -2.71 -5.27 14.22
CA GLY A 117 -2.73 -6.41 15.17
C GLY A 117 -4.15 -6.74 15.66
N SER A 118 -5.12 -5.84 15.46
CA SER A 118 -6.51 -6.03 15.91
C SER A 118 -7.51 -5.41 14.96
N GLU A 119 -8.79 -5.80 15.10
CA GLU A 119 -9.91 -5.18 14.37
C GLU A 119 -10.10 -3.72 14.75
N GLN A 120 -9.91 -3.39 16.02
CA GLN A 120 -10.00 -2.00 16.49
C GLN A 120 -8.94 -1.13 15.83
N GLU A 121 -7.70 -1.62 15.71
CA GLU A 121 -6.64 -0.90 15.01
C GLU A 121 -6.95 -0.70 13.51
N GLN A 122 -7.61 -1.66 12.87
CA GLN A 122 -8.10 -1.50 11.49
C GLN A 122 -9.15 -0.39 11.39
N LEU A 123 -10.11 -0.37 12.32
CA LEU A 123 -11.13 0.67 12.41
C LEU A 123 -10.51 2.05 12.62
N ASP A 124 -9.59 2.17 13.58
CA ASP A 124 -8.90 3.42 13.89
C ASP A 124 -8.12 3.95 12.68
N LYS A 125 -7.47 3.07 11.93
CA LYS A 125 -6.79 3.44 10.67
C LYS A 125 -7.76 3.96 9.62
N ILE A 126 -8.90 3.30 9.42
CA ILE A 126 -9.91 3.76 8.45
C ILE A 126 -10.46 5.12 8.88
N GLN A 127 -10.77 5.29 10.15
CA GLN A 127 -11.24 6.57 10.68
C GLN A 127 -10.21 7.69 10.48
N SER A 128 -8.95 7.44 10.86
CA SER A 128 -7.87 8.41 10.72
C SER A 128 -7.65 8.82 9.26
N VAL A 129 -7.65 7.86 8.33
CA VAL A 129 -7.50 8.14 6.89
C VAL A 129 -8.73 8.87 6.35
N SER A 130 -9.93 8.51 6.83
CA SER A 130 -11.18 9.17 6.45
C SER A 130 -11.23 10.63 6.90
N GLU A 131 -10.64 10.96 8.06
CA GLU A 131 -10.54 12.35 8.52
C GLU A 131 -9.66 13.22 7.62
N LEU A 132 -8.71 12.65 6.90
CA LEU A 132 -7.80 13.37 6.01
C LEU A 132 -8.39 13.60 4.61
N ALA A 133 -9.15 12.62 4.11
CA ALA A 133 -9.74 12.68 2.78
C ALA A 133 -10.98 13.58 2.77
N ARG A 134 -10.99 14.58 1.86
CA ARG A 134 -12.17 15.40 1.61
C ARG A 134 -13.15 14.68 0.68
N ASP A 135 -12.66 14.06 -0.37
CA ASP A 135 -13.48 13.54 -1.45
C ASP A 135 -13.38 12.01 -1.57
N VAL A 136 -12.17 11.46 -1.72
CA VAL A 136 -11.99 10.03 -2.02
C VAL A 136 -10.78 9.42 -1.30
N ILE A 137 -10.94 8.20 -0.78
CA ILE A 137 -9.84 7.30 -0.43
C ILE A 137 -9.70 6.27 -1.55
N VAL A 138 -8.46 6.09 -2.04
CA VAL A 138 -8.08 5.01 -2.96
C VAL A 138 -7.25 4.01 -2.19
N THR A 139 -7.69 2.75 -2.18
CA THR A 139 -6.97 1.68 -1.50
C THR A 139 -7.01 0.38 -2.28
N THR A 140 -6.28 -0.61 -1.81
CA THR A 140 -6.26 -1.94 -2.40
C THR A 140 -6.45 -3.02 -1.34
N LEU A 141 -7.10 -4.11 -1.73
CA LEU A 141 -7.40 -5.22 -0.86
C LEU A 141 -7.45 -6.53 -1.63
N ARG A 142 -6.94 -7.61 -1.05
CA ARG A 142 -7.16 -8.96 -1.56
C ARG A 142 -8.56 -9.46 -1.20
N ASP A 143 -9.07 -10.41 -1.99
CA ASP A 143 -10.24 -11.19 -1.60
C ASP A 143 -9.83 -12.30 -0.62
N TYR A 144 -9.99 -12.03 0.67
CA TYR A 144 -9.69 -12.99 1.74
C TYR A 144 -10.78 -14.04 1.95
N LYS A 145 -11.93 -13.94 1.25
CA LYS A 145 -13.07 -14.83 1.46
C LYS A 145 -12.76 -16.30 1.13
N ASN A 146 -11.89 -16.50 0.13
CA ASN A 146 -11.53 -17.81 -0.38
C ASN A 146 -10.11 -18.22 0.01
N GLN A 147 -9.50 -17.53 0.97
CA GLN A 147 -8.15 -17.85 1.40
C GLN A 147 -8.18 -19.10 2.29
N ASP A 148 -7.50 -20.14 1.86
CA ASP A 148 -7.24 -21.32 2.65
C ASP A 148 -6.13 -21.00 3.65
N PHE A 149 -6.49 -20.82 4.92
CA PHE A 149 -5.54 -20.47 5.98
C PHE A 149 -4.75 -21.73 6.37
N ARG A 150 -3.51 -21.77 5.93
CA ARG A 150 -2.51 -22.76 6.38
C ARG A 150 -1.72 -22.18 7.53
N ASP A 151 -1.03 -23.03 8.29
CA ASP A 151 -0.13 -22.61 9.35
C ASP A 151 0.93 -21.65 8.89
N ARG A 152 1.45 -21.94 7.72
CA ARG A 152 2.56 -21.25 7.09
C ARG A 152 2.35 -21.28 5.60
N GLU A 153 2.55 -20.14 4.98
CA GLU A 153 2.44 -20.03 3.54
C GLU A 153 3.52 -19.12 3.00
N PHE A 154 4.18 -19.55 1.92
CA PHE A 154 4.97 -18.67 1.10
C PHE A 154 4.09 -18.07 0.01
N SER A 155 4.13 -16.75 -0.13
CA SER A 155 3.50 -16.11 -1.27
C SER A 155 4.17 -16.57 -2.57
N GLN A 156 3.46 -16.41 -3.68
CA GLN A 156 4.08 -16.65 -4.98
C GLN A 156 5.24 -15.66 -5.18
N PRO A 157 6.50 -16.16 -5.33
CA PRO A 157 7.65 -15.29 -5.42
C PRO A 157 7.60 -14.38 -6.64
N LEU A 158 8.07 -13.14 -6.48
CA LEU A 158 8.27 -12.21 -7.57
C LEU A 158 9.76 -12.11 -7.88
N ALA A 159 10.16 -12.55 -9.08
CA ALA A 159 11.48 -12.30 -9.62
C ALA A 159 11.45 -11.00 -10.43
N VAL A 160 12.36 -10.08 -10.12
CA VAL A 160 12.60 -8.85 -10.88
C VAL A 160 13.97 -8.97 -11.55
N HIS A 161 14.01 -8.85 -12.87
CA HIS A 161 15.20 -9.03 -13.68
C HIS A 161 15.71 -7.69 -14.19
N ALA A 162 17.02 -7.44 -14.05
CA ALA A 162 17.69 -6.26 -14.60
C ALA A 162 19.12 -6.63 -15.06
N HIS A 163 19.47 -6.34 -16.31
CA HIS A 163 20.85 -6.46 -16.85
C HIS A 163 21.54 -7.81 -16.53
N ASN A 164 20.88 -8.94 -16.78
CA ASN A 164 21.35 -10.30 -16.47
C ASN A 164 21.44 -10.61 -14.96
N ASP A 165 20.89 -9.77 -14.13
CA ASP A 165 20.81 -9.95 -12.68
C ASP A 165 19.36 -10.10 -12.23
N THR A 166 19.14 -10.76 -11.09
CA THR A 166 17.81 -11.10 -10.61
C THR A 166 17.71 -10.84 -9.10
N LYS A 167 16.71 -10.08 -8.72
CA LYS A 167 16.24 -10.02 -7.33
C LYS A 167 14.98 -10.84 -7.18
N LEU A 168 14.94 -11.63 -6.12
CA LEU A 168 13.78 -12.42 -5.73
C LEU A 168 13.18 -11.83 -4.45
N PHE A 169 11.88 -11.56 -4.48
CA PHE A 169 11.09 -11.16 -3.32
C PHE A 169 10.14 -12.28 -2.96
N LEU A 170 10.14 -12.68 -1.71
CA LEU A 170 9.32 -13.76 -1.19
C LEU A 170 8.71 -13.34 0.15
N GLU A 171 7.40 -13.36 0.25
CA GLU A 171 6.71 -13.19 1.52
C GLU A 171 6.46 -14.55 2.16
N TYR A 172 6.77 -14.66 3.43
CA TYR A 172 6.42 -15.79 4.27
C TYR A 172 5.37 -15.36 5.27
N HIS A 173 4.22 -16.03 5.24
CA HIS A 173 3.11 -15.79 6.15
C HIS A 173 3.08 -16.85 7.23
N HIS A 174 3.05 -16.41 8.46
CA HIS A 174 2.84 -17.28 9.62
C HIS A 174 1.49 -16.96 10.24
N TYR A 175 0.54 -17.87 10.08
CA TYR A 175 -0.83 -17.73 10.58
C TYR A 175 -0.92 -18.16 12.04
N ASP A 176 -1.74 -17.44 12.82
CA ASP A 176 -2.05 -17.78 14.20
C ASP A 176 -3.29 -18.69 14.23
N TYR A 177 -3.16 -19.86 14.84
CA TYR A 177 -4.27 -20.79 15.01
C TYR A 177 -5.37 -20.28 15.94
N SER A 178 -5.00 -19.46 16.91
CA SER A 178 -5.94 -18.89 17.87
C SER A 178 -6.83 -17.80 17.23
N ASP A 179 -6.29 -17.09 16.22
CA ASP A 179 -7.03 -16.10 15.43
C ASP A 179 -6.71 -16.24 13.93
N ARG A 180 -7.56 -16.98 13.23
CA ARG A 180 -7.42 -17.23 11.79
C ARG A 180 -7.44 -15.98 10.92
N ASN A 181 -7.82 -14.84 11.47
CA ASN A 181 -7.80 -13.56 10.77
C ASN A 181 -6.49 -12.81 10.93
N SER A 182 -5.59 -13.28 11.78
CA SER A 182 -4.30 -12.65 12.05
C SER A 182 -3.13 -13.51 11.56
N TRP A 183 -2.09 -12.85 11.09
CA TRP A 183 -0.83 -13.48 10.75
C TRP A 183 0.33 -12.51 10.88
N SER A 184 1.54 -13.00 10.86
CA SER A 184 2.72 -12.18 10.63
C SER A 184 3.27 -12.42 9.23
N THR A 185 3.82 -11.38 8.62
CA THR A 185 4.48 -11.46 7.32
C THR A 185 5.96 -11.15 7.48
N THR A 186 6.81 -12.01 6.95
CA THR A 186 8.26 -11.76 6.80
C THR A 186 8.58 -11.70 5.32
N VAL A 187 9.34 -10.69 4.90
CA VAL A 187 9.79 -10.56 3.51
C VAL A 187 11.25 -10.97 3.42
N TYR A 188 11.55 -11.84 2.47
CA TYR A 188 12.91 -12.18 2.07
C TYR A 188 13.21 -11.48 0.75
N GLU A 189 14.22 -10.61 0.77
CA GLU A 189 14.82 -10.03 -0.44
C GLU A 189 16.14 -10.75 -0.71
N MET A 190 16.23 -11.46 -1.82
CA MET A 190 17.39 -12.24 -2.22
C MET A 190 18.00 -11.67 -3.49
N HIS A 191 19.33 -11.51 -3.48
CA HIS A 191 20.09 -10.99 -4.61
C HIS A 191 21.44 -11.72 -4.69
N GLY A 192 21.59 -12.61 -5.67
CA GLY A 192 22.72 -13.55 -5.74
C GLY A 192 22.77 -14.45 -4.50
N ALA A 193 23.91 -14.47 -3.82
CA ALA A 193 24.13 -15.20 -2.57
C ALA A 193 23.66 -14.43 -1.30
N ASN A 194 23.25 -13.17 -1.46
CA ASN A 194 22.83 -12.32 -0.35
C ASN A 194 21.32 -12.45 -0.12
N ALA A 195 20.94 -12.56 1.16
CA ALA A 195 19.55 -12.55 1.58
C ALA A 195 19.36 -11.55 2.73
N VAL A 196 18.33 -10.72 2.61
CA VAL A 196 17.90 -9.80 3.67
C VAL A 196 16.53 -10.23 4.15
N THR A 197 16.37 -10.34 5.47
CA THR A 197 15.11 -10.68 6.11
C THR A 197 14.52 -9.42 6.75
N ILE A 198 13.27 -9.10 6.43
CA ILE A 198 12.59 -7.88 6.84
C ILE A 198 11.24 -8.24 7.47
N GLY A 199 10.95 -7.69 8.63
CA GLY A 199 9.78 -8.01 9.43
C GLY A 199 10.17 -8.78 10.71
N PRO A 200 9.24 -9.48 11.39
CA PRO A 200 7.86 -9.72 10.98
C PRO A 200 6.96 -8.49 11.06
N PHE A 201 5.96 -8.43 10.19
CA PHE A 201 4.91 -7.42 10.20
C PHE A 201 3.61 -8.06 10.69
N ALA A 202 2.98 -7.49 11.71
CA ALA A 202 1.65 -7.90 12.13
C ALA A 202 0.63 -7.54 11.04
N ARG A 203 -0.21 -8.50 10.68
CA ARG A 203 -1.23 -8.39 9.64
C ARG A 203 -2.54 -8.98 10.13
N ARG A 204 -3.64 -8.40 9.64
CA ARG A 204 -4.98 -8.91 9.88
C ARG A 204 -5.81 -8.83 8.59
N SER A 205 -6.57 -9.88 8.28
CA SER A 205 -7.48 -9.88 7.13
C SER A 205 -8.51 -8.76 7.26
N MET A 206 -8.81 -8.14 6.12
CA MET A 206 -9.86 -7.14 5.97
C MET A 206 -10.80 -7.62 4.88
N PHE A 207 -12.04 -7.94 5.22
CA PHE A 207 -13.04 -8.35 4.24
C PHE A 207 -13.72 -7.12 3.61
N PHE A 208 -14.13 -7.21 2.35
CA PHE A 208 -14.81 -6.10 1.66
C PHE A 208 -16.04 -5.59 2.42
N LYS A 209 -16.85 -6.50 2.99
CA LYS A 209 -18.01 -6.11 3.79
C LYS A 209 -17.64 -5.38 5.08
N GLN A 210 -16.57 -5.82 5.74
CA GLN A 210 -16.05 -5.20 6.95
C GLN A 210 -15.50 -3.80 6.63
N MET A 211 -14.70 -3.68 5.58
CA MET A 211 -14.16 -2.40 5.14
C MET A 211 -15.28 -1.43 4.72
N ALA A 212 -16.29 -1.91 3.99
CA ALA A 212 -17.45 -1.10 3.63
C ALA A 212 -18.20 -0.58 4.87
N LYS A 213 -18.43 -1.46 5.86
CA LYS A 213 -19.06 -1.06 7.13
C LYS A 213 -18.23 0.01 7.84
N PHE A 214 -16.94 -0.23 8.04
CA PHE A 214 -16.06 0.73 8.72
C PHE A 214 -16.00 2.07 7.99
N SER A 215 -16.01 2.04 6.64
CA SER A 215 -16.03 3.27 5.85
C SER A 215 -17.32 4.06 6.03
N ILE A 216 -18.48 3.38 6.06
CA ILE A 216 -19.79 4.00 6.31
C ILE A 216 -19.82 4.58 7.72
N ASP A 217 -19.36 3.82 8.72
CA ASP A 217 -19.28 4.27 10.12
C ASP A 217 -18.36 5.51 10.27
N ALA A 218 -17.37 5.65 9.40
CA ALA A 218 -16.49 6.82 9.29
C ALA A 218 -17.07 7.97 8.42
N GLY A 219 -18.33 7.87 7.96
CA GLY A 219 -19.04 8.91 7.24
C GLY A 219 -18.93 8.85 5.72
N ALA A 220 -18.50 7.71 5.16
CA ALA A 220 -18.46 7.55 3.71
C ALA A 220 -19.87 7.47 3.09
N LYS A 221 -20.05 8.11 1.93
CA LYS A 221 -21.27 8.06 1.13
C LYS A 221 -21.31 6.85 0.21
N SER A 222 -20.15 6.40 -0.28
CA SER A 222 -20.08 5.21 -1.13
C SER A 222 -18.80 4.42 -0.92
N PHE A 223 -18.89 3.12 -1.19
CA PHE A 223 -17.81 2.16 -1.22
C PHE A 223 -17.89 1.39 -2.54
N TYR A 224 -16.88 1.49 -3.37
CA TYR A 224 -16.88 0.89 -4.69
C TYR A 224 -15.64 0.02 -4.93
N VAL A 225 -15.87 -1.24 -5.35
CA VAL A 225 -14.82 -2.18 -5.78
C VAL A 225 -14.74 -2.13 -7.30
N HIS A 226 -13.62 -1.68 -7.85
CA HIS A 226 -13.39 -1.57 -9.28
C HIS A 226 -13.06 -2.94 -9.87
N LYS A 227 -14.05 -3.64 -10.39
CA LYS A 227 -13.93 -5.03 -10.88
C LYS A 227 -12.90 -5.20 -12.01
N ASN A 228 -12.72 -4.18 -12.83
CA ASN A 228 -11.84 -4.20 -14.00
C ASN A 228 -10.45 -3.60 -13.72
N LEU A 229 -10.20 -3.11 -12.50
CA LEU A 229 -8.92 -2.55 -12.10
C LEU A 229 -8.24 -3.46 -11.09
N MET A 230 -7.11 -4.01 -11.49
CA MET A 230 -6.31 -4.87 -10.62
C MET A 230 -4.97 -4.21 -10.34
N TYR A 231 -4.70 -4.01 -9.07
CA TYR A 231 -3.42 -3.49 -8.60
C TYR A 231 -2.43 -4.64 -8.44
N LYS A 232 -1.33 -4.59 -9.18
CA LYS A 232 -0.24 -5.55 -9.01
C LYS A 232 0.76 -5.01 -7.99
N SER A 233 1.01 -5.78 -6.94
CA SER A 233 2.06 -5.48 -5.97
C SER A 233 3.45 -5.44 -6.63
N LEU A 234 4.38 -4.69 -6.02
CA LEU A 234 5.78 -4.58 -6.48
C LEU A 234 6.68 -5.70 -5.95
N ILE A 235 6.23 -6.45 -4.94
CA ILE A 235 7.04 -7.47 -4.25
C ILE A 235 6.42 -8.87 -4.26
N LYS A 236 5.26 -9.02 -4.85
CA LYS A 236 4.57 -10.31 -4.99
C LYS A 236 3.79 -10.36 -6.30
N LYS A 237 3.54 -11.57 -6.82
CA LYS A 237 2.75 -11.76 -8.05
C LYS A 237 1.24 -11.60 -7.87
N ASN A 238 0.79 -11.41 -6.66
CA ASN A 238 -0.63 -11.31 -6.35
C ASN A 238 -1.23 -10.00 -6.87
N TYR A 239 -2.50 -10.08 -7.26
CA TYR A 239 -3.31 -8.93 -7.60
C TYR A 239 -4.23 -8.58 -6.45
N GLU A 240 -4.46 -7.29 -6.28
CA GLU A 240 -5.37 -6.71 -5.30
C GLU A 240 -6.47 -5.97 -6.02
N HIS A 241 -7.68 -6.03 -5.49
CA HIS A 241 -8.78 -5.21 -6.00
C HIS A 241 -8.56 -3.76 -5.63
N VAL A 242 -8.81 -2.89 -6.57
CA VAL A 242 -8.81 -1.44 -6.35
C VAL A 242 -10.16 -1.03 -5.78
N ILE A 243 -10.13 -0.23 -4.73
CA ILE A 243 -11.31 0.24 -4.01
C ILE A 243 -11.26 1.76 -3.96
N SER A 244 -12.39 2.40 -4.19
CA SER A 244 -12.57 3.83 -3.88
C SER A 244 -13.72 4.02 -2.89
N ILE A 245 -13.51 4.93 -1.94
CA ILE A 245 -14.43 5.30 -0.87
C ILE A 245 -14.66 6.79 -0.97
N SER A 246 -15.91 7.25 -1.18
CA SER A 246 -16.22 8.68 -1.28
C SER A 246 -16.88 9.24 -0.04
N PHE A 247 -16.64 10.53 0.24
CA PHE A 247 -17.14 11.26 1.40
C PHE A 247 -17.97 12.49 1.03
#